data_46653d33c8a65c4944ea6c1b6ec96157
#
_entry.id   46653d33c8a65c4944ea6c1b6ec96157
#
_cell.length_a   1.000
_cell.length_b   1.000
_cell.length_c   1.000
_cell.angle_alpha   90.00
_cell.angle_beta   90.00
_cell.angle_gamma   90.00
#
_symmetry.space_group_name_H-M   'P 1'
#
loop_
_entity.id
_entity.type
_entity.pdbx_description
1 polymer ?
#
loop_
_entity_poly.entity_id
_entity_poly.type
_entity_poly.pdbx_seq_one_letter_code
_entity_poly.pdbx_strand_id
1 'polypeptide(L)'
;PETQAVRDFVNQHDFKINFNYHSYSDLLIYPFGYEYENNAPQEDIDIFIEYGQDMVQFNDYALGTGPDLLYPVNGDACDWMYGEAGIFSYTPEIGSNSDGFWPATQRILPLAEENLYPNQFLGVIAGSKYKLEISTVDGPFEQGDVYPLNISIFNQGMGDSNGDVI
;
A
#
# COMPACT_ATOMS: atom_id res chain seq x y z
N PRO A 1 -25.49 3.70 -11.97
CA PRO A 1 -26.08 3.82 -10.62
C PRO A 1 -25.13 3.31 -9.54
N GLU A 2 -24.60 2.06 -9.67
CA GLU A 2 -23.74 1.44 -8.67
C GLU A 2 -22.41 2.19 -8.52
N THR A 3 -21.73 2.48 -9.61
CA THR A 3 -20.48 3.26 -9.64
C THR A 3 -20.68 4.66 -9.04
N GLN A 4 -21.83 5.30 -9.33
CA GLN A 4 -22.14 6.60 -8.73
C GLN A 4 -22.35 6.50 -7.21
N ALA A 5 -22.98 5.43 -6.74
CA ALA A 5 -23.17 5.22 -5.29
C ALA A 5 -21.82 5.04 -4.57
N VAL A 6 -20.89 4.27 -5.15
CA VAL A 6 -19.53 4.11 -4.62
C VAL A 6 -18.80 5.45 -4.61
N ARG A 7 -18.80 6.18 -5.73
CA ARG A 7 -18.19 7.50 -5.82
C ARG A 7 -18.74 8.46 -4.76
N ASP A 8 -20.08 8.53 -4.64
CA ASP A 8 -20.74 9.45 -3.72
C ASP A 8 -20.46 9.05 -2.26
N PHE A 9 -20.31 7.75 -1.97
CA PHE A 9 -19.87 7.26 -0.67
C PHE A 9 -18.42 7.67 -0.37
N VAL A 10 -17.51 7.45 -1.31
CA VAL A 10 -16.08 7.82 -1.15
C VAL A 10 -15.95 9.33 -0.90
N ASN A 11 -16.63 10.15 -1.68
CA ASN A 11 -16.57 11.62 -1.54
C ASN A 11 -17.16 12.16 -0.24
N GLN A 12 -17.88 11.35 0.54
CA GLN A 12 -18.45 11.74 1.85
C GLN A 12 -17.53 11.36 3.02
N HIS A 13 -16.42 10.67 2.76
CA HIS A 13 -15.52 10.15 3.79
C HIS A 13 -14.07 10.55 3.50
N ASP A 14 -13.28 10.66 4.56
CA ASP A 14 -11.85 10.98 4.47
C ASP A 14 -11.00 9.70 4.49
N PHE A 15 -11.13 8.89 3.43
CA PHE A 15 -10.29 7.71 3.25
C PHE A 15 -8.87 8.14 2.85
N LYS A 16 -7.87 7.47 3.38
CA LYS A 16 -6.45 7.72 3.06
C LYS A 16 -5.90 6.69 2.10
N ILE A 17 -6.36 5.44 2.25
CA ILE A 17 -5.89 4.30 1.47
C ILE A 17 -7.04 3.32 1.20
N ASN A 18 -6.95 2.59 0.11
CA ASN A 18 -7.99 1.66 -0.33
C ASN A 18 -7.40 0.39 -0.96
N PHE A 19 -8.10 -0.75 -0.76
CA PHE A 19 -7.96 -1.95 -1.57
C PHE A 19 -9.21 -2.17 -2.40
N ASN A 20 -9.02 -2.39 -3.71
CA ASN A 20 -10.04 -2.80 -4.67
C ASN A 20 -9.76 -4.25 -5.11
N TYR A 21 -10.32 -5.22 -4.39
CA TYR A 21 -10.04 -6.64 -4.62
C TYR A 21 -10.58 -7.18 -5.94
N HIS A 22 -9.71 -7.81 -6.70
CA HIS A 22 -9.98 -8.51 -7.94
C HIS A 22 -9.47 -9.96 -7.89
N SER A 23 -9.59 -10.67 -8.96
CA SER A 23 -8.97 -11.97 -9.26
C SER A 23 -8.73 -12.04 -10.77
N TYR A 24 -7.68 -12.68 -11.17
CA TYR A 24 -6.63 -13.39 -10.43
C TYR A 24 -5.24 -13.05 -10.99
N SER A 25 -4.15 -13.36 -10.33
CA SER A 25 -2.79 -13.49 -10.89
C SER A 25 -1.68 -13.29 -9.85
N ASP A 26 -2.01 -13.31 -8.55
CA ASP A 26 -1.05 -13.07 -7.46
C ASP A 26 -0.31 -11.72 -7.63
N LEU A 27 -1.07 -10.63 -7.83
CA LEU A 27 -0.52 -9.30 -8.08
C LEU A 27 -1.02 -8.29 -7.04
N LEU A 28 -0.21 -7.25 -6.83
CA LEU A 28 -0.61 -6.02 -6.15
C LEU A 28 -0.36 -4.85 -7.10
N ILE A 29 -1.42 -4.29 -7.65
CA ILE A 29 -1.36 -3.26 -8.69
C ILE A 29 -1.60 -1.88 -8.05
N TYR A 30 -0.81 -0.87 -8.48
CA TYR A 30 -0.99 0.52 -8.09
C TYR A 30 -1.14 1.43 -9.32
N PRO A 31 -1.71 2.65 -9.19
CA PRO A 31 -1.89 3.60 -10.29
C PRO A 31 -0.57 4.08 -10.93
N PHE A 32 -0.59 4.49 -12.20
CA PHE A 32 -1.76 4.52 -13.07
C PHE A 32 -1.79 3.30 -13.98
N GLY A 33 -3.03 2.85 -14.32
CA GLY A 33 -3.27 1.67 -15.15
C GLY A 33 -3.56 1.96 -16.63
N TYR A 34 -3.70 3.23 -17.05
CA TYR A 34 -4.17 3.56 -18.40
C TYR A 34 -3.06 3.65 -19.45
N GLU A 35 -1.79 3.78 -19.08
CA GLU A 35 -0.66 3.86 -20.01
C GLU A 35 0.64 3.33 -19.38
N TYR A 36 1.63 3.00 -20.25
CA TYR A 36 2.91 2.44 -19.81
C TYR A 36 3.82 3.46 -19.11
N GLU A 37 3.71 4.75 -19.45
CA GLU A 37 4.43 5.80 -18.77
C GLU A 37 3.65 6.24 -17.53
N ASN A 38 4.19 5.98 -16.35
CA ASN A 38 3.53 6.38 -15.11
C ASN A 38 3.75 7.86 -14.85
N ASN A 39 2.67 8.65 -14.97
CA ASN A 39 2.68 10.10 -14.81
C ASN A 39 2.35 10.59 -13.40
N ALA A 40 2.28 9.69 -12.39
CA ALA A 40 2.17 10.11 -11.00
C ALA A 40 3.46 10.83 -10.55
N PRO A 41 3.38 11.75 -9.57
CA PRO A 41 4.56 12.34 -8.94
C PRO A 41 5.50 11.25 -8.41
N GLN A 42 6.81 11.42 -8.60
CA GLN A 42 7.80 10.41 -8.19
C GLN A 42 7.73 10.11 -6.69
N GLU A 43 7.46 11.10 -5.86
CA GLU A 43 7.27 10.94 -4.43
C GLU A 43 6.11 10.01 -4.07
N ASP A 44 5.02 10.06 -4.83
CA ASP A 44 3.87 9.17 -4.63
C ASP A 44 4.16 7.76 -5.16
N ILE A 45 4.90 7.65 -6.29
CA ILE A 45 5.38 6.36 -6.80
C ILE A 45 6.26 5.67 -5.76
N ASP A 46 7.16 6.41 -5.12
CA ASP A 46 8.04 5.89 -4.08
C ASP A 46 7.24 5.38 -2.87
N ILE A 47 6.18 6.09 -2.48
CA ILE A 47 5.24 5.66 -1.43
C ILE A 47 4.48 4.40 -1.85
N PHE A 48 3.96 4.34 -3.08
CA PHE A 48 3.30 3.14 -3.59
C PHE A 48 4.23 1.92 -3.56
N ILE A 49 5.48 2.12 -3.94
CA ILE A 49 6.47 1.03 -3.94
C ILE A 49 6.81 0.63 -2.50
N GLU A 50 7.08 1.57 -1.59
CA GLU A 50 7.42 1.28 -0.20
C GLU A 50 6.32 0.50 0.50
N TYR A 51 5.08 0.99 0.46
CA TYR A 51 3.95 0.31 1.09
C TYR A 51 3.60 -1.00 0.41
N GLY A 52 3.65 -1.03 -0.92
CA GLY A 52 3.39 -2.24 -1.68
C GLY A 52 4.39 -3.36 -1.36
N GLN A 53 5.68 -3.06 -1.24
CA GLN A 53 6.71 -4.02 -0.84
C GLN A 53 6.47 -4.57 0.57
N ASP A 54 6.08 -3.71 1.51
CA ASP A 54 5.70 -4.15 2.85
C ASP A 54 4.48 -5.08 2.80
N MET A 55 3.47 -4.77 1.98
CA MET A 55 2.25 -5.56 1.86
C MET A 55 2.49 -6.96 1.29
N VAL A 56 3.38 -7.08 0.29
CA VAL A 56 3.58 -8.37 -0.42
C VAL A 56 4.65 -9.26 0.21
N GLN A 57 5.28 -8.85 1.30
CA GLN A 57 6.43 -9.57 1.88
C GLN A 57 6.14 -11.01 2.36
N PHE A 58 4.87 -11.38 2.52
CA PHE A 58 4.48 -12.71 3.02
C PHE A 58 3.58 -13.51 2.07
N ASN A 59 3.16 -12.93 0.94
CA ASN A 59 2.34 -13.65 -0.04
C ASN A 59 3.00 -13.75 -1.41
N ASP A 60 4.19 -13.15 -1.56
CA ASP A 60 4.99 -13.19 -2.79
C ASP A 60 4.26 -12.62 -4.04
N TYR A 61 3.27 -11.75 -3.84
CA TYR A 61 2.58 -11.11 -4.96
C TYR A 61 3.53 -10.16 -5.70
N ALA A 62 3.43 -10.15 -7.03
CA ALA A 62 4.20 -9.21 -7.84
C ALA A 62 3.60 -7.80 -7.71
N LEU A 63 4.45 -6.81 -7.42
CA LEU A 63 4.09 -5.41 -7.27
C LEU A 63 4.42 -4.64 -8.54
N GLY A 64 3.49 -3.85 -9.06
CA GLY A 64 3.71 -2.99 -10.24
C GLY A 64 2.44 -2.29 -10.70
N THR A 65 2.53 -1.60 -11.84
CA THR A 65 1.37 -1.01 -12.49
C THR A 65 0.60 -2.03 -13.32
N GLY A 66 -0.67 -1.74 -13.66
CA GLY A 66 -1.46 -2.59 -14.53
C GLY A 66 -0.80 -2.83 -15.90
N PRO A 67 -0.30 -1.80 -16.58
CA PRO A 67 0.42 -1.94 -17.85
C PRO A 67 1.67 -2.82 -17.78
N ASP A 68 2.41 -2.77 -16.68
CA ASP A 68 3.64 -3.57 -16.51
C ASP A 68 3.36 -5.05 -16.23
N LEU A 69 2.30 -5.33 -15.48
CA LEU A 69 2.00 -6.68 -14.99
C LEU A 69 0.93 -7.40 -15.82
N LEU A 70 0.00 -6.67 -16.42
CA LEU A 70 -1.13 -7.20 -17.19
C LEU A 70 -1.27 -6.48 -18.53
N TYR A 71 -2.02 -5.38 -18.56
CA TYR A 71 -2.32 -4.58 -19.74
C TYR A 71 -2.89 -3.22 -19.35
N PRO A 72 -2.79 -2.19 -20.21
CA PRO A 72 -3.43 -0.91 -19.94
C PRO A 72 -4.96 -1.02 -19.90
N VAL A 73 -5.58 -0.34 -18.93
CA VAL A 73 -7.03 -0.25 -18.76
C VAL A 73 -7.47 1.20 -18.62
N ASN A 74 -8.70 1.51 -19.06
CA ASN A 74 -9.32 2.82 -18.84
C ASN A 74 -10.54 2.67 -17.94
N GLY A 75 -10.74 3.62 -17.04
CA GLY A 75 -11.87 3.62 -16.11
C GLY A 75 -11.69 2.71 -14.93
N ASP A 76 -10.45 2.45 -14.54
CA ASP A 76 -10.11 1.71 -13.34
C ASP A 76 -10.49 2.50 -12.08
N ALA A 77 -11.05 1.79 -11.11
CA ALA A 77 -11.39 2.37 -9.81
C ALA A 77 -10.17 2.83 -9.03
N CYS A 78 -9.06 2.09 -9.15
CA CYS A 78 -7.78 2.41 -8.52
C CYS A 78 -7.24 3.77 -9.01
N ASP A 79 -7.25 3.99 -10.32
CA ASP A 79 -6.83 5.25 -10.94
C ASP A 79 -7.72 6.43 -10.51
N TRP A 80 -9.04 6.21 -10.46
CA TRP A 80 -9.97 7.25 -10.01
C TRP A 80 -9.79 7.59 -8.52
N MET A 81 -9.61 6.57 -7.66
CA MET A 81 -9.38 6.78 -6.23
C MET A 81 -8.14 7.65 -5.98
N TYR A 82 -7.05 7.36 -6.70
CA TYR A 82 -5.82 8.11 -6.56
C TYR A 82 -5.90 9.47 -7.28
N GLY A 83 -6.20 9.49 -8.57
CA GLY A 83 -6.09 10.68 -9.40
C GLY A 83 -7.14 11.75 -9.11
N GLU A 84 -8.37 11.37 -8.73
CA GLU A 84 -9.47 12.30 -8.50
C GLU A 84 -9.82 12.46 -7.01
N ALA A 85 -9.75 11.39 -6.23
CA ALA A 85 -10.13 11.44 -4.82
C ALA A 85 -8.92 11.63 -3.87
N GLY A 86 -7.68 11.54 -4.36
CA GLY A 86 -6.47 11.70 -3.56
C GLY A 86 -6.23 10.56 -2.56
N ILE A 87 -6.77 9.38 -2.85
CA ILE A 87 -6.69 8.20 -1.99
C ILE A 87 -5.67 7.23 -2.55
N PHE A 88 -4.64 6.89 -1.80
CA PHE A 88 -3.69 5.84 -2.22
C PHE A 88 -4.44 4.52 -2.36
N SER A 89 -4.47 3.97 -3.58
CA SER A 89 -5.29 2.82 -3.90
C SER A 89 -4.47 1.70 -4.51
N TYR A 90 -4.78 0.46 -4.14
CA TYR A 90 -4.19 -0.72 -4.76
C TYR A 90 -5.29 -1.69 -5.19
N THR A 91 -4.98 -2.45 -6.22
CA THR A 91 -5.81 -3.57 -6.68
C THR A 91 -5.07 -4.88 -6.44
N PRO A 92 -5.40 -5.61 -5.37
CA PRO A 92 -4.94 -6.98 -5.21
C PRO A 92 -5.68 -7.90 -6.18
N GLU A 93 -4.94 -8.60 -7.05
CA GLU A 93 -5.42 -9.67 -7.92
C GLU A 93 -5.16 -11.01 -7.22
N ILE A 94 -6.12 -11.45 -6.40
CA ILE A 94 -5.95 -12.60 -5.51
C ILE A 94 -6.08 -13.94 -6.23
N GLY A 95 -5.19 -14.86 -5.88
CA GLY A 95 -5.16 -16.22 -6.44
C GLY A 95 -4.33 -16.36 -7.70
N SER A 96 -3.74 -17.53 -7.83
CA SER A 96 -2.86 -17.88 -8.93
C SER A 96 -3.59 -18.23 -10.22
N ASN A 97 -2.85 -18.44 -11.30
CA ASN A 97 -3.38 -18.98 -12.56
C ASN A 97 -4.14 -20.31 -12.38
N SER A 98 -3.79 -21.11 -11.37
CA SER A 98 -4.49 -22.36 -11.09
C SER A 98 -5.81 -22.16 -10.36
N ASP A 99 -6.00 -21.03 -9.69
CA ASP A 99 -7.24 -20.68 -9.00
C ASP A 99 -8.26 -20.06 -9.97
N GLY A 100 -7.80 -19.26 -10.95
CA GLY A 100 -8.65 -18.60 -11.93
C GLY A 100 -9.68 -17.66 -11.29
N PHE A 101 -10.71 -17.30 -12.04
CA PHE A 101 -11.79 -16.41 -11.56
C PHE A 101 -12.73 -17.08 -10.55
N TRP A 102 -12.71 -18.39 -10.44
CA TRP A 102 -13.59 -19.13 -9.53
C TRP A 102 -12.83 -20.27 -8.85
N PRO A 103 -12.05 -19.96 -7.81
CA PRO A 103 -11.24 -20.94 -7.12
C PRO A 103 -12.09 -22.03 -6.47
N ALA A 104 -11.52 -23.21 -6.30
CA ALA A 104 -12.16 -24.29 -5.56
C ALA A 104 -12.42 -23.89 -4.10
N THR A 105 -13.52 -24.37 -3.51
CA THR A 105 -13.95 -23.98 -2.15
C THR A 105 -12.85 -24.11 -1.08
N GLN A 106 -11.99 -25.13 -1.19
CA GLN A 106 -10.86 -25.33 -0.26
C GLN A 106 -9.75 -24.29 -0.39
N ARG A 107 -9.76 -23.46 -1.44
CA ARG A 107 -8.82 -22.35 -1.63
C ARG A 107 -9.28 -21.06 -0.94
N ILE A 108 -10.55 -20.97 -0.55
CA ILE A 108 -11.12 -19.73 0.05
C ILE A 108 -10.33 -19.32 1.30
N LEU A 109 -10.12 -20.23 2.24
CA LEU A 109 -9.39 -19.91 3.48
C LEU A 109 -7.92 -19.61 3.22
N PRO A 110 -7.14 -20.41 2.48
CA PRO A 110 -5.77 -20.06 2.12
C PRO A 110 -5.63 -18.68 1.47
N LEU A 111 -6.48 -18.36 0.48
CA LEU A 111 -6.46 -17.05 -0.20
C LEU A 111 -6.79 -15.88 0.76
N ALA A 112 -7.68 -16.11 1.72
CA ALA A 112 -7.97 -15.11 2.75
C ALA A 112 -6.78 -14.94 3.72
N GLU A 113 -6.10 -16.03 4.08
CA GLU A 113 -4.92 -16.02 4.95
C GLU A 113 -3.73 -15.31 4.30
N GLU A 114 -3.48 -15.55 3.00
CA GLU A 114 -2.45 -14.87 2.20
C GLU A 114 -2.61 -13.34 2.22
N ASN A 115 -3.85 -12.85 2.33
CA ASN A 115 -4.17 -11.42 2.31
C ASN A 115 -4.44 -10.82 3.70
N LEU A 116 -4.29 -11.60 4.77
CA LEU A 116 -4.51 -11.10 6.13
C LEU A 116 -3.53 -9.98 6.48
N TYR A 117 -2.23 -10.21 6.25
CA TYR A 117 -1.19 -9.23 6.57
C TYR A 117 -1.33 -7.93 5.75
N PRO A 118 -1.50 -7.95 4.41
CA PRO A 118 -1.75 -6.73 3.64
C PRO A 118 -2.93 -5.90 4.18
N ASN A 119 -4.03 -6.54 4.58
CA ASN A 119 -5.18 -5.85 5.16
C ASN A 119 -4.87 -5.21 6.53
N GLN A 120 -4.14 -5.92 7.38
CA GLN A 120 -3.72 -5.38 8.68
C GLN A 120 -2.76 -4.20 8.49
N PHE A 121 -1.79 -4.33 7.59
CA PHE A 121 -0.84 -3.27 7.25
C PHE A 121 -1.56 -2.03 6.72
N LEU A 122 -2.50 -2.19 5.78
CA LEU A 122 -3.32 -1.11 5.25
C LEU A 122 -4.04 -0.35 6.38
N GLY A 123 -4.63 -1.05 7.34
CA GLY A 123 -5.27 -0.43 8.49
C GLY A 123 -4.30 0.36 9.39
N VAL A 124 -3.06 -0.11 9.51
CA VAL A 124 -2.02 0.58 10.30
C VAL A 124 -1.55 1.86 9.59
N ILE A 125 -1.26 1.79 8.30
CA ILE A 125 -0.74 2.96 7.55
C ILE A 125 -1.80 4.01 7.23
N ALA A 126 -3.09 3.67 7.28
CA ALA A 126 -4.18 4.63 7.19
C ALA A 126 -4.15 5.66 8.35
N GLY A 127 -3.59 5.27 9.50
CA GLY A 127 -3.32 6.13 10.63
C GLY A 127 -1.89 6.66 10.66
N SER A 128 -1.42 7.03 11.86
CA SER A 128 -0.03 7.40 12.09
C SER A 128 0.83 6.15 12.32
N LYS A 129 1.87 5.96 11.52
CA LYS A 129 2.87 4.89 11.67
C LYS A 129 4.24 5.51 11.85
N TYR A 130 4.84 5.35 13.03
CA TYR A 130 6.13 5.95 13.33
C TYR A 130 7.28 5.00 13.06
N LYS A 131 8.33 5.53 12.41
CA LYS A 131 9.64 4.91 12.28
C LYS A 131 10.63 5.67 13.15
N LEU A 132 11.41 4.92 13.93
CA LEU A 132 12.48 5.45 14.74
C LEU A 132 13.81 5.14 14.06
N GLU A 133 14.60 6.17 13.78
CA GLU A 133 15.96 6.04 13.32
C GLU A 133 16.93 6.57 14.39
N ILE A 134 17.90 5.74 14.74
CA ILE A 134 18.91 6.08 15.73
C ILE A 134 20.27 6.09 15.03
N SER A 135 20.95 7.23 15.08
CA SER A 135 22.33 7.34 14.63
C SER A 135 23.25 7.69 15.79
N THR A 136 24.36 6.95 15.89
CA THR A 136 25.43 7.18 16.84
C THR A 136 26.62 7.82 16.14
N VAL A 137 27.49 8.48 16.89
CA VAL A 137 28.79 8.89 16.37
C VAL A 137 29.71 7.66 16.27
N ASP A 138 30.54 7.64 15.26
CA ASP A 138 31.57 6.62 15.14
C ASP A 138 32.64 6.80 16.23
N GLY A 139 33.01 5.73 16.93
CA GLY A 139 33.98 5.75 18.04
C GLY A 139 35.37 5.30 17.71
N PRO A 140 36.33 5.51 18.62
CA PRO A 140 36.45 4.67 19.82
C PRO A 140 35.69 5.26 21.01
N PHE A 141 34.96 4.42 21.74
CA PHE A 141 34.21 4.81 22.93
C PHE A 141 35.01 4.47 24.18
N GLU A 142 35.17 5.42 25.10
CA GLU A 142 35.83 5.22 26.37
C GLU A 142 34.84 5.26 27.54
N GLN A 143 35.14 4.55 28.63
CA GLN A 143 34.30 4.52 29.80
C GLN A 143 34.26 5.89 30.49
N GLY A 144 33.09 6.49 30.62
CA GLY A 144 32.87 7.78 31.26
C GLY A 144 32.69 8.94 30.26
N ASP A 145 32.88 8.72 28.98
CA ASP A 145 32.59 9.74 27.97
C ASP A 145 31.09 9.86 27.70
N VAL A 146 30.68 11.04 27.26
CA VAL A 146 29.30 11.34 26.86
C VAL A 146 29.27 11.51 25.34
N TYR A 147 28.51 10.64 24.68
CA TYR A 147 28.33 10.67 23.23
C TYR A 147 26.95 11.14 22.85
N PRO A 148 26.81 11.97 21.81
CA PRO A 148 25.51 12.37 21.30
C PRO A 148 24.81 11.16 20.65
N LEU A 149 23.54 10.95 20.99
CA LEU A 149 22.64 10.04 20.32
C LEU A 149 21.61 10.86 19.56
N ASN A 150 21.61 10.76 18.25
CA ASN A 150 20.61 11.41 17.43
C ASN A 150 19.45 10.45 17.19
N ILE A 151 18.26 10.86 17.56
CA ILE A 151 17.02 10.09 17.36
C ILE A 151 16.13 10.91 16.43
N SER A 152 15.77 10.33 15.30
CA SER A 152 14.80 10.89 14.36
C SER A 152 13.54 10.03 14.38
N ILE A 153 12.39 10.70 14.47
CA ILE A 153 11.09 10.04 14.43
C ILE A 153 10.37 10.54 13.19
N PHE A 154 9.99 9.61 12.33
CA PHE A 154 9.26 9.89 11.09
C PHE A 154 7.87 9.28 11.17
N ASN A 155 6.84 10.05 10.81
CA ASN A 155 5.54 9.48 10.55
C ASN A 155 5.51 8.94 9.12
N GLN A 156 5.52 7.63 8.98
CA GLN A 156 5.38 6.93 7.68
C GLN A 156 3.93 6.58 7.35
N GLY A 157 2.98 6.85 8.25
CA GLY A 157 1.57 6.63 7.99
C GLY A 157 0.93 7.85 7.33
N MET A 158 -0.27 7.67 6.80
CA MET A 158 -1.04 8.71 6.08
C MET A 158 -1.88 9.59 7.00
N GLY A 159 -2.09 9.17 8.24
CA GLY A 159 -2.79 9.95 9.26
C GLY A 159 -1.89 10.98 9.93
N ASP A 160 -2.46 12.13 10.28
CA ASP A 160 -1.77 13.13 11.07
C ASP A 160 -1.47 12.62 12.49
N SER A 161 -0.31 12.99 13.03
CA SER A 161 -0.02 12.78 14.45
C SER A 161 -0.76 13.82 15.28
N ASN A 162 -1.92 13.45 15.82
CA ASN A 162 -2.69 14.32 16.71
C ASN A 162 -2.30 14.09 18.17
N GLY A 163 -1.07 14.39 18.55
CA GLY A 163 -0.62 14.27 19.93
C GLY A 163 0.89 14.11 20.09
N ASP A 164 1.34 14.12 21.33
CA ASP A 164 2.73 13.87 21.66
C ASP A 164 3.08 12.40 21.39
N VAL A 165 4.21 12.16 20.73
CA VAL A 165 4.80 10.81 20.64
C VAL A 165 5.47 10.52 21.99
N ILE A 166 4.84 9.66 22.80
CA ILE A 166 5.32 9.30 24.14
C ILE A 166 6.23 8.09 24.06
#